data_8514e4e86f1d5fa2041c16d67b57a1e5
#
_entry.id   8514e4e86f1d5fa2041c16d67b57a1e5
#
_cell.length_a   1.000
_cell.length_b   1.000
_cell.length_c   1.000
_cell.angle_alpha   90.00
_cell.angle_beta   90.00
_cell.angle_gamma   90.00
#
_symmetry.space_group_name_H-M   'P 1'
#
loop_
_entity.id
_entity.type
_entity.pdbx_description
1 polymer ?
#
loop_
_entity_poly.entity_id
_entity_poly.type
_entity_poly.pdbx_seq_one_letter_code
_entity_poly.pdbx_strand_id
1 'polypeptide(L)'
;IPILGICAGHQFMARHYGGDARESPIPEFGAMEIKLQNGGGKIFQGTAEQQTVWESHNDEVHIVPDDFFITASSPSCKVQGMENKAGDRFGLQFHPEVNDSEYGKEMFENFVEICRINRDTSK
;
A
#
# COMPACT_ATOMS: atom_id res chain seq x y z
N ILE A 1 -7.96 1.56 15.59
CA ILE A 1 -7.97 2.63 14.59
C ILE A 1 -7.21 2.18 13.34
N PRO A 2 -7.82 2.20 12.16
CA PRO A 2 -7.10 1.88 10.92
C PRO A 2 -6.01 2.90 10.63
N ILE A 3 -4.90 2.43 10.06
CA ILE A 3 -3.76 3.27 9.68
C ILE A 3 -3.36 2.96 8.25
N LEU A 4 -3.19 4.02 7.45
CA LEU A 4 -2.67 3.93 6.08
C LEU A 4 -1.31 4.63 6.03
N GLY A 5 -0.25 3.87 5.77
CA GLY A 5 1.10 4.40 5.59
C GLY A 5 1.41 4.58 4.11
N ILE A 6 1.92 5.74 3.73
CA ILE A 6 2.23 6.09 2.34
C ILE A 6 3.72 6.37 2.23
N CYS A 7 4.39 5.74 1.28
CA CYS A 7 5.81 5.91 0.97
C CYS A 7 6.67 5.69 2.23
N ALA A 8 7.24 6.74 2.82
CA ALA A 8 8.03 6.62 4.06
C ALA A 8 7.22 6.00 5.21
N GLY A 9 5.93 6.31 5.30
CA GLY A 9 5.04 5.72 6.30
C GLY A 9 4.83 4.23 6.10
N HIS A 10 4.77 3.78 4.86
CA HIS A 10 4.71 2.37 4.48
C HIS A 10 5.97 1.65 4.96
N GLN A 11 7.13 2.22 4.69
CA GLN A 11 8.42 1.65 5.11
C GLN A 11 8.57 1.62 6.63
N PHE A 12 8.17 2.69 7.30
CA PHE A 12 8.16 2.75 8.77
C PHE A 12 7.26 1.67 9.36
N MET A 13 6.08 1.50 8.78
CA MET A 13 5.12 0.47 9.23
C MET A 13 5.72 -0.93 9.13
N ALA A 14 6.40 -1.23 8.02
CA ALA A 14 7.04 -2.53 7.84
C ALA A 14 8.07 -2.78 8.94
N ARG A 15 8.92 -1.81 9.24
CA ARG A 15 9.94 -1.93 10.30
C ARG A 15 9.30 -2.07 11.67
N HIS A 16 8.27 -1.28 11.95
CA HIS A 16 7.61 -1.27 13.25
C HIS A 16 6.99 -2.62 13.60
N TYR A 17 6.44 -3.33 12.63
CA TYR A 17 5.75 -4.60 12.85
C TYR A 17 6.63 -5.83 12.61
N GLY A 18 7.94 -5.64 12.47
CA GLY A 18 8.88 -6.76 12.41
C GLY A 18 9.34 -7.16 11.02
N GLY A 19 8.96 -6.40 10.00
CA GLY A 19 9.51 -6.57 8.66
C GLY A 19 10.79 -5.77 8.47
N ASP A 20 11.15 -5.50 7.23
CA ASP A 20 12.38 -4.76 6.92
C ASP A 20 12.17 -3.87 5.69
N ALA A 21 12.86 -2.72 5.68
CA ALA A 21 12.91 -1.82 4.55
C ALA A 21 14.35 -1.38 4.35
N ARG A 22 14.76 -1.27 3.09
CA ARG A 22 16.15 -0.94 2.75
C ARG A 22 16.22 -0.23 1.41
N GLU A 23 17.41 0.21 1.03
CA GLU A 23 17.63 0.86 -0.25
C GLU A 23 17.20 -0.06 -1.39
N SER A 24 16.44 0.52 -2.34
CA SER A 24 15.95 -0.22 -3.50
C SER A 24 17.08 -0.42 -4.51
N PRO A 25 17.27 -1.65 -5.05
CA PRO A 25 18.20 -1.86 -6.15
C PRO A 25 17.84 -1.04 -7.39
N ILE A 26 16.55 -0.78 -7.59
CA ILE A 26 16.04 -0.02 -8.73
C ILE A 26 15.04 1.01 -8.20
N PRO A 27 15.51 2.22 -7.84
CA PRO A 27 14.59 3.29 -7.40
C PRO A 27 13.58 3.62 -8.49
N GLU A 28 12.36 4.01 -8.07
CA GLU A 28 11.28 4.31 -9.00
C GLU A 28 10.86 5.77 -8.86
N PHE A 29 10.80 6.47 -9.99
CA PHE A 29 10.36 7.86 -10.06
C PHE A 29 9.47 8.03 -11.28
N GLY A 30 8.30 8.68 -11.08
CA GLY A 30 7.35 8.93 -12.13
C GLY A 30 6.23 7.91 -12.20
N ALA A 31 5.58 7.82 -13.35
CA ALA A 31 4.45 6.91 -13.55
C ALA A 31 4.96 5.48 -13.73
N MET A 32 4.44 4.56 -12.94
CA MET A 32 4.82 3.15 -12.99
C MET A 32 3.56 2.29 -12.95
N GLU A 33 3.59 1.18 -13.66
CA GLU A 33 2.49 0.22 -13.63
C GLU A 33 2.67 -0.75 -12.48
N ILE A 34 1.61 -0.95 -11.70
CA ILE A 34 1.59 -1.96 -10.65
C ILE A 34 0.52 -3.00 -10.97
N LYS A 35 0.68 -4.18 -10.37
CA LYS A 35 -0.27 -5.28 -10.50
C LYS A 35 -0.72 -5.73 -9.13
N LEU A 36 -2.04 -5.89 -8.94
CA LEU A 36 -2.59 -6.36 -7.67
C LEU A 36 -2.20 -7.82 -7.44
N GLN A 37 -1.96 -8.15 -6.16
CA GLN A 37 -1.60 -9.49 -5.71
C GLN A 37 -2.58 -9.91 -4.62
N ASN A 38 -2.84 -11.20 -4.51
CA ASN A 38 -3.70 -11.75 -3.43
C ASN A 38 -5.07 -11.05 -3.35
N GLY A 39 -5.63 -10.68 -4.51
CA GLY A 39 -6.93 -10.01 -4.57
C GLY A 39 -6.91 -8.53 -4.24
N GLY A 40 -5.75 -7.95 -3.94
CA GLY A 40 -5.62 -6.51 -3.68
C GLY A 40 -6.04 -6.07 -2.28
N GLY A 41 -6.68 -6.91 -1.49
CA GLY A 41 -7.15 -6.55 -0.16
C GLY A 41 -8.23 -5.48 -0.19
N LYS A 42 -8.39 -4.77 0.92
CA LYS A 42 -9.49 -3.81 1.09
C LYS A 42 -9.27 -2.47 0.40
N ILE A 43 -8.02 -1.98 0.39
CA ILE A 43 -7.70 -0.66 -0.18
C ILE A 43 -7.93 -0.62 -1.69
N PHE A 44 -7.61 -1.71 -2.38
CA PHE A 44 -7.70 -1.77 -3.85
C PHE A 44 -9.05 -2.24 -4.37
N GLN A 45 -10.04 -2.38 -3.51
CA GLN A 45 -11.36 -2.85 -3.93
C GLN A 45 -11.98 -1.91 -4.96
N GLY A 46 -12.47 -2.48 -6.07
CA GLY A 46 -13.07 -1.69 -7.15
C GLY A 46 -12.08 -1.04 -8.09
N THR A 47 -10.77 -1.26 -7.92
CA THR A 47 -9.74 -0.74 -8.82
C THR A 47 -9.28 -1.83 -9.79
N ALA A 48 -8.63 -1.44 -10.88
CA ALA A 48 -8.17 -2.39 -11.88
C ALA A 48 -7.00 -3.23 -11.37
N GLU A 49 -6.90 -4.48 -11.82
CA GLU A 49 -5.80 -5.38 -11.45
C GLU A 49 -4.44 -4.82 -11.88
N GLN A 50 -4.38 -4.18 -13.06
CA GLN A 50 -3.19 -3.46 -13.51
C GLN A 50 -3.55 -2.00 -13.60
N GLN A 51 -2.71 -1.15 -13.01
CA GLN A 51 -2.99 0.28 -12.97
C GLN A 51 -1.70 1.07 -12.85
N THR A 52 -1.75 2.33 -13.26
CA THR A 52 -0.62 3.25 -13.20
C THR A 52 -0.70 4.07 -11.93
N VAL A 53 0.43 4.18 -11.23
CA VAL A 53 0.57 4.96 -10.01
C VAL A 53 1.80 5.85 -10.10
N TRP A 54 1.86 6.89 -9.25
CA TRP A 54 3.00 7.79 -9.20
C TRP A 54 3.97 7.35 -8.12
N GLU A 55 5.22 7.14 -8.51
CA GLU A 55 6.29 6.68 -7.63
C GLU A 55 7.32 7.79 -7.41
N SER A 56 7.85 7.84 -6.20
CA SER A 56 9.00 8.68 -5.86
C SER A 56 9.64 8.09 -4.62
N HIS A 57 10.52 7.09 -4.81
CA HIS A 57 11.18 6.46 -3.67
C HIS A 57 12.53 5.88 -4.02
N ASN A 58 13.47 5.94 -3.06
CA ASN A 58 14.77 5.30 -3.12
C ASN A 58 14.82 4.02 -2.31
N ASP A 59 13.99 3.91 -1.28
CA ASP A 59 13.92 2.75 -0.39
C ASP A 59 12.66 1.96 -0.64
N GLU A 60 12.67 0.69 -0.27
CA GLU A 60 11.53 -0.19 -0.44
C GLU A 60 11.39 -1.14 0.75
N VAL A 61 10.18 -1.66 0.96
CA VAL A 61 9.97 -2.74 1.91
C VAL A 61 10.56 -4.01 1.29
N HIS A 62 11.49 -4.63 2.00
CA HIS A 62 12.16 -5.84 1.57
C HIS A 62 11.47 -7.08 2.11
N ILE A 63 11.06 -7.04 3.38
CA ILE A 63 10.37 -8.15 4.06
C ILE A 63 9.11 -7.58 4.69
N VAL A 64 7.95 -8.14 4.32
CA VAL A 64 6.70 -7.77 5.00
C VAL A 64 6.64 -8.44 6.38
N PRO A 65 6.02 -7.78 7.37
CA PRO A 65 5.82 -8.41 8.68
C PRO A 65 4.99 -9.70 8.57
N ASP A 66 5.12 -10.59 9.55
CA ASP A 66 4.47 -11.91 9.53
C ASP A 66 2.95 -11.85 9.35
N ASP A 67 2.30 -10.86 9.95
CA ASP A 67 0.84 -10.72 9.87
C ASP A 67 0.37 -9.97 8.63
N PHE A 68 1.27 -9.62 7.72
CA PHE A 68 0.95 -8.85 6.52
C PHE A 68 1.05 -9.72 5.27
N PHE A 69 0.33 -9.33 4.24
CA PHE A 69 0.47 -9.94 2.90
C PHE A 69 0.59 -8.84 1.85
N ILE A 70 1.22 -9.18 0.73
CA ILE A 70 1.45 -8.26 -0.37
C ILE A 70 0.16 -8.09 -1.17
N THR A 71 -0.28 -6.84 -1.38
CA THR A 71 -1.50 -6.54 -2.12
C THR A 71 -1.22 -5.99 -3.52
N ALA A 72 -0.02 -5.50 -3.78
CA ALA A 72 0.37 -5.00 -5.10
C ALA A 72 1.88 -5.08 -5.26
N SER A 73 2.34 -5.23 -6.51
CA SER A 73 3.77 -5.28 -6.82
C SER A 73 4.04 -4.67 -8.20
N SER A 74 5.30 -4.32 -8.46
CA SER A 74 5.79 -3.93 -9.78
C SER A 74 7.03 -4.77 -10.11
N PRO A 75 7.48 -4.79 -11.38
CA PRO A 75 8.68 -5.56 -11.73
C PRO A 75 9.93 -5.15 -10.94
N SER A 76 10.06 -3.88 -10.60
CA SER A 76 11.24 -3.36 -9.87
C SER A 76 11.01 -3.19 -8.37
N CYS A 77 9.80 -3.43 -7.87
CA CYS A 77 9.50 -3.31 -6.44
C CYS A 77 8.41 -4.30 -6.04
N LYS A 78 8.80 -5.31 -5.30
CA LYS A 78 7.92 -6.42 -4.95
C LYS A 78 6.76 -6.02 -4.05
N VAL A 79 6.97 -5.04 -3.14
CA VAL A 79 5.97 -4.63 -2.16
C VAL A 79 5.54 -3.21 -2.44
N GLN A 80 4.62 -3.06 -3.38
CA GLN A 80 3.97 -1.79 -3.69
C GLN A 80 2.79 -1.53 -2.76
N GLY A 81 2.19 -2.58 -2.25
CA GLY A 81 1.11 -2.51 -1.29
C GLY A 81 1.16 -3.68 -0.34
N MET A 82 0.77 -3.45 0.90
CA MET A 82 0.66 -4.51 1.92
C MET A 82 -0.51 -4.22 2.85
N GLU A 83 -1.02 -5.28 3.46
CA GLU A 83 -2.16 -5.19 4.37
C GLU A 83 -1.98 -6.25 5.45
N ASN A 84 -2.35 -5.94 6.71
CA ASN A 84 -2.31 -6.96 7.74
C ASN A 84 -3.56 -7.83 7.72
N LYS A 85 -3.48 -9.02 8.33
CA LYS A 85 -4.60 -9.98 8.33
C LYS A 85 -5.82 -9.45 9.06
N ALA A 86 -5.62 -8.59 10.05
CA ALA A 86 -6.73 -7.96 10.78
C ALA A 86 -7.47 -6.93 9.92
N GLY A 87 -6.86 -6.44 8.83
CA GLY A 87 -7.51 -5.50 7.92
C GLY A 87 -7.62 -4.09 8.47
N ASP A 88 -6.65 -3.65 9.27
CA ASP A 88 -6.63 -2.30 9.84
C ASP A 88 -5.27 -1.60 9.71
N ARG A 89 -4.31 -2.23 9.06
CA ARG A 89 -3.00 -1.63 8.74
C ARG A 89 -2.73 -1.82 7.26
N PHE A 90 -2.48 -0.72 6.57
CA PHE A 90 -2.31 -0.70 5.11
C PHE A 90 -1.07 0.10 4.75
N GLY A 91 -0.25 -0.40 3.84
CA GLY A 91 0.92 0.31 3.35
C GLY A 91 0.89 0.42 1.83
N LEU A 92 1.22 1.60 1.31
CA LEU A 92 1.35 1.87 -0.11
C LEU A 92 2.70 2.54 -0.36
N GLN A 93 3.51 1.96 -1.25
CA GLN A 93 4.81 2.53 -1.58
C GLN A 93 4.67 3.79 -2.44
N PHE A 94 3.67 3.83 -3.30
CA PHE A 94 3.43 4.93 -4.21
C PHE A 94 2.60 6.05 -3.55
N HIS A 95 2.39 7.13 -4.29
CA HIS A 95 1.64 8.30 -3.82
C HIS A 95 0.23 8.33 -4.41
N PRO A 96 -0.78 7.78 -3.69
CA PRO A 96 -2.16 7.80 -4.20
C PRO A 96 -2.77 9.19 -4.22
N GLU A 97 -2.20 10.14 -3.45
CA GLU A 97 -2.70 11.52 -3.40
C GLU A 97 -2.37 12.33 -4.66
N VAL A 98 -1.41 11.86 -5.47
CA VAL A 98 -1.01 12.53 -6.71
C VAL A 98 -1.99 12.18 -7.82
N ASN A 99 -2.40 13.19 -8.61
CA ASN A 99 -3.38 13.01 -9.70
C ASN A 99 -2.96 11.98 -10.74
N ASP A 100 -1.66 11.72 -10.87
CA ASP A 100 -1.13 10.76 -11.84
C ASP A 100 -1.36 9.31 -11.43
N SER A 101 -1.78 9.06 -10.17
CA SER A 101 -2.23 7.73 -9.73
C SER A 101 -3.69 7.53 -10.15
N GLU A 102 -3.96 6.53 -11.00
CA GLU A 102 -5.27 6.37 -11.64
C GLU A 102 -6.43 6.22 -10.67
N TYR A 103 -6.23 5.48 -9.57
CA TYR A 103 -7.30 5.12 -8.64
C TYR A 103 -7.07 5.66 -7.23
N GLY A 104 -6.29 6.74 -7.10
CA GLY A 104 -5.98 7.31 -5.78
C GLY A 104 -7.23 7.71 -5.00
N LYS A 105 -8.20 8.33 -5.67
CA LYS A 105 -9.47 8.73 -5.05
C LYS A 105 -10.21 7.51 -4.49
N GLU A 106 -10.31 6.45 -5.29
CA GLU A 106 -11.00 5.22 -4.89
C GLU A 106 -10.32 4.56 -3.69
N MET A 107 -8.98 4.59 -3.65
CA MET A 107 -8.22 4.04 -2.51
C MET A 107 -8.52 4.82 -1.23
N PHE A 108 -8.56 6.15 -1.29
CA PHE A 108 -8.90 6.97 -0.12
C PHE A 108 -10.35 6.76 0.31
N GLU A 109 -11.27 6.65 -0.65
CA GLU A 109 -12.67 6.35 -0.33
C GLU A 109 -12.80 5.00 0.35
N ASN A 110 -12.06 4.00 -0.11
CA ASN A 110 -12.03 2.69 0.54
C ASN A 110 -11.50 2.78 1.97
N PHE A 111 -10.45 3.56 2.18
CA PHE A 111 -9.88 3.73 3.51
C PHE A 111 -10.86 4.44 4.45
N VAL A 112 -11.54 5.48 3.98
CA VAL A 112 -12.55 6.19 4.77
C VAL A 112 -13.68 5.22 5.17
N GLU A 113 -14.11 4.37 4.26
CA GLU A 113 -15.15 3.37 4.55
C GLU A 113 -14.68 2.36 5.61
N ILE A 114 -13.42 1.92 5.52
CA ILE A 114 -12.83 1.04 6.53
C ILE A 114 -12.84 1.71 7.90
N CYS A 115 -12.48 2.99 7.96
CA CYS A 115 -12.51 3.76 9.22
C CYS A 115 -13.93 3.87 9.77
N ARG A 116 -14.92 4.10 8.92
CA ARG A 116 -16.32 4.19 9.32
C ARG A 116 -16.82 2.88 9.92
N ILE A 117 -16.55 1.77 9.26
CA ILE A 117 -16.96 0.45 9.72
C ILE A 117 -16.27 0.12 11.05
N ASN A 118 -14.99 0.41 11.17
CA ASN A 118 -14.23 0.16 12.40
C ASN A 118 -14.82 0.96 13.57
N ARG A 119 -15.16 2.23 13.35
CA ARG A 119 -15.78 3.07 14.37
C ARG A 119 -17.14 2.50 14.81
N ASP A 120 -17.95 2.05 13.86
CA ASP A 120 -19.26 1.51 14.16
C ASP A 120 -19.18 0.21 14.98
N THR A 121 -18.20 -0.64 14.68
CA THR A 121 -18.02 -1.90 15.41
C THR A 121 -17.36 -1.70 16.77
N SER A 122 -16.69 -0.55 17.00
CA SER A 122 -16.03 -0.23 18.26
C SER A 122 -17.00 0.26 19.35
N LYS A 123 -18.23 0.50 19.01
CA LYS A 123 -19.26 0.94 19.97
C LYS A 123 -19.83 -0.25 20.77
#